data_02e391fbcc78adcffd1503243ca71836
#
_entry.id   02e391fbcc78adcffd1503243ca71836
#
_cell.length_a   1.000
_cell.length_b   1.000
_cell.length_c   1.000
_cell.angle_alpha   90.00
_cell.angle_beta   90.00
_cell.angle_gamma   90.00
#
_symmetry.space_group_name_H-M   'P 1'
#
loop_
_entity.id
_entity.type
_entity.pdbx_description
1 polymer ?
#
loop_
_entity_poly.entity_id
_entity_poly.type
_entity_poly.pdbx_seq_one_letter_code
_entity_poly.pdbx_strand_id
1 'polypeptide(L)'
;MTEAELLALEPAPLDAALGLTLHGFEEETAVLRLDPPELAVAGEEPEYLHGGALATCVDTAAWYAVVHGREGDWVMVDLRCDFLRMAAREPHRVEGRCLRAGRTLALADVRIAPWSQPDRAVAVGRAQLARIDR
;
A
#
# COMPACT_ATOMS: atom_id res chain seq x y z
N MET A 1 -2.80 -8.61 -14.20
CA MET A 1 -1.33 -8.58 -14.33
C MET A 1 -0.70 -9.68 -13.50
N THR A 2 0.34 -10.30 -14.01
CA THR A 2 1.12 -11.30 -13.28
C THR A 2 2.06 -10.60 -12.29
N GLU A 3 2.58 -11.36 -11.33
CA GLU A 3 3.60 -10.83 -10.40
C GLU A 3 4.81 -10.27 -11.16
N ALA A 4 5.30 -10.99 -12.18
CA ALA A 4 6.44 -10.55 -12.97
C ALA A 4 6.17 -9.21 -13.68
N GLU A 5 4.98 -9.04 -14.24
CA GLU A 5 4.57 -7.78 -14.88
C GLU A 5 4.50 -6.64 -13.85
N LEU A 6 3.96 -6.92 -12.67
CA LEU A 6 3.84 -5.91 -11.60
C LEU A 6 5.22 -5.50 -11.06
N LEU A 7 6.13 -6.46 -10.88
CA LEU A 7 7.50 -6.18 -10.43
C LEU A 7 8.30 -5.38 -11.46
N ALA A 8 7.94 -5.47 -12.73
CA ALA A 8 8.61 -4.73 -13.81
C ALA A 8 8.09 -3.29 -13.98
N LEU A 9 6.97 -2.93 -13.31
CA LEU A 9 6.45 -1.58 -13.39
C LEU A 9 7.35 -0.60 -12.64
N GLU A 10 7.58 0.56 -13.27
CA GLU A 10 8.15 1.68 -12.53
C GLU A 10 7.13 2.17 -11.49
N PRO A 11 7.55 2.49 -10.28
CA PRO A 11 6.66 3.08 -9.29
C PRO A 11 6.05 4.39 -9.82
N ALA A 12 4.80 4.64 -9.47
CA ALA A 12 4.19 5.94 -9.75
C ALA A 12 5.04 7.06 -9.11
N PRO A 13 5.05 8.28 -9.68
CA PRO A 13 5.92 9.35 -9.18
C PRO A 13 5.81 9.63 -7.69
N LEU A 14 4.61 9.60 -7.13
CA LEU A 14 4.41 9.80 -5.70
C LEU A 14 4.99 8.63 -4.89
N ASP A 15 4.76 7.40 -5.32
CA ASP A 15 5.30 6.22 -4.66
C ASP A 15 6.83 6.24 -4.66
N ALA A 16 7.43 6.58 -5.80
CA ALA A 16 8.88 6.72 -5.91
C ALA A 16 9.41 7.79 -4.96
N ALA A 17 8.73 8.94 -4.90
CA ALA A 17 9.12 10.04 -4.02
C ALA A 17 9.04 9.66 -2.53
N LEU A 18 8.09 8.80 -2.16
CA LEU A 18 7.93 8.32 -0.79
C LEU A 18 8.80 7.10 -0.45
N GLY A 19 9.51 6.55 -1.41
CA GLY A 19 10.33 5.35 -1.20
C GLY A 19 9.53 4.07 -1.06
N LEU A 20 8.36 4.01 -1.69
CA LEU A 20 7.47 2.85 -1.68
C LEU A 20 7.67 2.00 -2.93
N THR A 21 8.02 0.73 -2.74
CA THR A 21 8.28 -0.21 -3.84
C THR A 21 7.60 -1.54 -3.59
N LEU A 22 7.17 -2.20 -4.66
CA LEU A 22 6.68 -3.56 -4.57
C LEU A 22 7.85 -4.50 -4.30
N HIS A 23 7.75 -5.27 -3.22
CA HIS A 23 8.74 -6.28 -2.83
C HIS A 23 8.42 -7.62 -3.50
N GLY A 24 7.14 -7.96 -3.59
CA GLY A 24 6.65 -9.21 -4.19
C GLY A 24 5.31 -9.60 -3.64
N PHE A 25 4.96 -10.86 -3.82
CA PHE A 25 3.73 -11.44 -3.30
C PHE A 25 4.03 -12.65 -2.45
N GLU A 26 3.33 -12.77 -1.35
CA GLU A 26 3.31 -13.98 -0.53
C GLU A 26 1.89 -14.56 -0.68
N GLU A 27 1.76 -15.61 -1.47
CA GLU A 27 0.47 -16.12 -1.94
C GLU A 27 -0.31 -14.99 -2.64
N GLU A 28 -1.46 -14.59 -2.12
CA GLU A 28 -2.29 -13.50 -2.67
C GLU A 28 -2.02 -12.15 -2.05
N THR A 29 -1.10 -12.07 -1.09
CA THR A 29 -0.78 -10.82 -0.39
C THR A 29 0.32 -10.06 -1.11
N ALA A 30 0.02 -8.83 -1.53
CA ALA A 30 1.02 -7.92 -2.04
C ALA A 30 1.87 -7.40 -0.87
N VAL A 31 3.19 -7.51 -1.01
CA VAL A 31 4.13 -7.03 0.01
C VAL A 31 4.92 -5.89 -0.60
N LEU A 32 4.80 -4.72 0.01
CA LEU A 32 5.55 -3.53 -0.38
C LEU A 32 6.50 -3.13 0.75
N ARG A 33 7.58 -2.47 0.36
CA ARG A 33 8.51 -1.90 1.32
C ARG A 33 8.50 -0.39 1.21
N LEU A 34 8.34 0.26 2.35
CA LEU A 34 8.46 1.70 2.49
C LEU A 34 9.80 2.03 3.13
N ASP A 35 10.67 2.71 2.41
CA ASP A 35 11.92 3.28 2.92
C ASP A 35 11.74 4.80 2.97
N PRO A 36 11.23 5.37 4.08
CA PRO A 36 10.73 6.74 4.08
C PRO A 36 11.85 7.77 4.01
N PRO A 37 11.80 8.68 3.02
CA PRO A 37 12.72 9.81 2.97
C PRO A 37 12.26 10.92 3.93
N GLU A 38 13.05 11.98 4.03
CA GLU A 38 12.70 13.15 4.83
C GLU A 38 11.34 13.74 4.43
N LEU A 39 11.01 13.71 3.14
CA LEU A 39 9.73 14.17 2.61
C LEU A 39 8.51 13.55 3.31
N ALA A 40 8.64 12.31 3.78
CA ALA A 40 7.54 11.59 4.42
C ALA A 40 7.37 11.92 5.91
N VAL A 41 8.26 12.74 6.48
CA VAL A 41 8.27 13.05 7.91
C VAL A 41 7.36 14.23 8.22
N ALA A 42 6.53 14.11 9.26
CA ALA A 42 5.63 15.15 9.72
C ALA A 42 6.13 15.86 10.97
N GLY A 43 6.85 15.17 11.86
CA GLY A 43 7.40 15.72 13.09
C GLY A 43 8.88 15.43 13.23
N GLU A 44 9.61 16.34 13.88
CA GLU A 44 11.07 16.28 13.94
C GLU A 44 11.64 15.75 15.25
N GLU A 45 10.88 15.86 16.35
CA GLU A 45 11.37 15.41 17.67
C GLU A 45 10.28 14.70 18.48
N PRO A 46 10.19 13.39 18.40
CA PRO A 46 10.90 12.47 17.49
C PRO A 46 10.39 12.57 16.06
N GLU A 47 11.19 12.14 15.09
CA GLU A 47 10.72 11.99 13.72
C GLU A 47 9.62 10.95 13.63
N TYR A 48 8.50 11.31 13.04
CA TYR A 48 7.42 10.36 12.73
C TYR A 48 6.84 10.64 11.34
N LEU A 49 6.26 9.61 10.76
CA LEU A 49 5.76 9.68 9.40
C LEU A 49 4.43 10.43 9.33
N HIS A 50 4.30 11.21 8.28
CA HIS A 50 3.06 11.90 7.95
C HIS A 50 1.96 10.87 7.66
N GLY A 51 0.77 11.07 8.22
CA GLY A 51 -0.38 10.18 7.97
C GLY A 51 -0.72 10.05 6.49
N GLY A 52 -0.55 11.14 5.73
CA GLY A 52 -0.74 11.12 4.28
C GLY A 52 0.21 10.17 3.55
N ALA A 53 1.44 10.00 4.05
CA ALA A 53 2.38 9.02 3.49
C ALA A 53 1.88 7.60 3.72
N LEU A 54 1.38 7.31 4.92
CA LEU A 54 0.81 5.99 5.24
C LEU A 54 -0.49 5.74 4.44
N ALA A 55 -1.33 6.75 4.27
CA ALA A 55 -2.54 6.63 3.47
C ALA A 55 -2.22 6.36 1.99
N THR A 56 -1.15 6.94 1.46
CA THR A 56 -0.65 6.62 0.11
C THR A 56 -0.24 5.14 0.01
N CYS A 57 0.39 4.61 1.05
CA CYS A 57 0.73 3.19 1.11
C CYS A 57 -0.51 2.30 1.06
N VAL A 58 -1.60 2.71 1.72
CA VAL A 58 -2.88 1.99 1.66
C VAL A 58 -3.42 1.96 0.23
N ASP A 59 -3.42 3.10 -0.44
CA ASP A 59 -3.87 3.23 -1.83
C ASP A 59 -3.09 2.28 -2.74
N THR A 60 -1.79 2.39 -2.74
CA THR A 60 -0.91 1.65 -3.65
C THR A 60 -0.93 0.14 -3.37
N ALA A 61 -0.86 -0.26 -2.11
CA ALA A 61 -0.88 -1.69 -1.76
C ALA A 61 -2.22 -2.34 -2.12
N ALA A 62 -3.33 -1.65 -1.90
CA ALA A 62 -4.65 -2.12 -2.30
C ALA A 62 -4.74 -2.31 -3.82
N TRP A 63 -4.19 -1.36 -4.59
CA TRP A 63 -4.18 -1.46 -6.04
C TRP A 63 -3.40 -2.70 -6.50
N TYR A 64 -2.18 -2.90 -6.00
CA TYR A 64 -1.40 -4.10 -6.34
C TYR A 64 -2.14 -5.40 -6.00
N ALA A 65 -2.77 -5.44 -4.83
CA ALA A 65 -3.52 -6.62 -4.39
C ALA A 65 -4.70 -6.93 -5.30
N VAL A 66 -5.37 -5.90 -5.82
CA VAL A 66 -6.55 -6.08 -6.68
C VAL A 66 -6.16 -6.45 -8.10
N VAL A 67 -5.14 -5.80 -8.68
CA VAL A 67 -4.78 -6.05 -10.08
C VAL A 67 -4.03 -7.35 -10.29
N HIS A 68 -3.45 -7.91 -9.24
CA HIS A 68 -2.73 -9.18 -9.32
C HIS A 68 -3.68 -10.32 -9.72
N GLY A 69 -3.40 -10.94 -10.86
CA GLY A 69 -4.18 -12.05 -11.38
C GLY A 69 -5.57 -11.69 -11.92
N ARG A 70 -5.88 -10.40 -12.07
CA ARG A 70 -7.19 -9.94 -12.56
C ARG A 70 -7.05 -9.09 -13.80
N GLU A 71 -8.05 -9.18 -14.65
CA GLU A 71 -8.13 -8.37 -15.85
C GLU A 71 -8.79 -7.01 -15.57
N GLY A 72 -8.55 -6.06 -16.47
CA GLY A 72 -9.18 -4.75 -16.47
C GLY A 72 -8.36 -3.68 -15.75
N ASP A 73 -8.79 -2.46 -15.97
CA ASP A 73 -8.23 -1.29 -15.28
C ASP A 73 -9.02 -1.02 -14.02
N TRP A 74 -8.32 -0.82 -12.92
CA TRP A 74 -8.93 -0.60 -11.61
C TRP A 74 -8.49 0.74 -11.05
N VAL A 75 -9.45 1.51 -10.55
CA VAL A 75 -9.21 2.82 -9.93
C VAL A 75 -9.74 2.87 -8.52
N MET A 76 -9.06 3.62 -7.66
CA MET A 76 -9.48 3.82 -6.29
C MET A 76 -10.76 4.64 -6.25
N VAL A 77 -11.75 4.17 -5.51
CA VAL A 77 -13.03 4.87 -5.29
C VAL A 77 -13.07 5.47 -3.90
N ASP A 78 -12.63 4.71 -2.91
CA ASP A 78 -12.72 5.09 -1.51
C ASP A 78 -11.64 4.35 -0.74
N LEU A 79 -11.06 5.01 0.23
CA LEU A 79 -10.16 4.36 1.17
C LEU A 79 -10.34 4.94 2.57
N ARG A 80 -10.11 4.07 3.54
CA ARG A 80 -10.04 4.44 4.95
C ARG A 80 -8.71 3.99 5.49
N CYS A 81 -8.09 4.83 6.31
CA CYS A 81 -6.86 4.51 7.00
C CYS A 81 -7.02 4.85 8.48
N ASP A 82 -6.81 3.86 9.34
CA ASP A 82 -6.85 4.03 10.80
C ASP A 82 -5.42 3.99 11.32
N PHE A 83 -4.99 5.05 12.00
CA PHE A 83 -3.66 5.16 12.57
C PHE A 83 -3.70 4.66 14.00
N LEU A 84 -2.99 3.56 14.25
CA LEU A 84 -3.03 2.88 15.55
C LEU A 84 -1.97 3.40 16.52
N ARG A 85 -0.84 3.86 15.97
CA ARG A 85 0.27 4.43 16.73
C ARG A 85 1.17 5.25 15.81
N MET A 86 2.03 6.07 16.40
CA MET A 86 3.00 6.85 15.63
C MET A 86 3.97 5.90 14.94
N ALA A 87 4.24 6.16 13.66
CA ALA A 87 5.20 5.41 12.87
C ALA A 87 6.52 6.17 12.81
N ALA A 88 7.60 5.56 13.30
CA ALA A 88 8.92 6.17 13.24
C ALA A 88 9.45 6.17 11.80
N ARG A 89 10.44 7.04 11.51
CA ARG A 89 11.13 7.04 10.23
C ARG A 89 12.09 5.85 10.15
N GLU A 90 11.57 4.72 9.72
CA GLU A 90 12.28 3.46 9.55
C GLU A 90 11.59 2.65 8.46
N PRO A 91 12.23 1.60 7.91
CA PRO A 91 11.56 0.76 6.92
C PRO A 91 10.28 0.15 7.47
N HIS A 92 9.23 0.17 6.64
CA HIS A 92 7.93 -0.44 6.96
C HIS A 92 7.55 -1.47 5.90
N ARG A 93 6.85 -2.48 6.37
CA ARG A 93 6.23 -3.51 5.54
C ARG A 93 4.77 -3.14 5.35
N VAL A 94 4.34 -3.07 4.10
CA VAL A 94 2.96 -2.76 3.72
C VAL A 94 2.40 -3.99 3.05
N GLU A 95 1.34 -4.55 3.61
CA GLU A 95 0.70 -5.74 3.09
C GLU A 95 -0.69 -5.41 2.58
N GLY A 96 -0.95 -5.72 1.31
CA GLY A 96 -2.25 -5.54 0.67
C GLY A 96 -2.87 -6.88 0.33
N ARG A 97 -4.14 -7.07 0.68
CA ARG A 97 -4.86 -8.30 0.41
C ARG A 97 -6.23 -7.99 -0.18
N CYS A 98 -6.53 -8.56 -1.35
CA CYS A 98 -7.86 -8.47 -1.93
C CYS A 98 -8.81 -9.39 -1.15
N LEU A 99 -9.83 -8.82 -0.54
CA LEU A 99 -10.85 -9.58 0.19
C LEU A 99 -11.91 -10.13 -0.76
N ARG A 100 -12.26 -9.32 -1.76
CA ARG A 100 -13.28 -9.68 -2.74
C ARG A 100 -13.06 -8.87 -4.00
N ALA A 101 -13.18 -9.50 -5.15
CA ALA A 101 -13.25 -8.81 -6.43
C ALA A 101 -14.45 -9.34 -7.20
N GLY A 102 -15.42 -8.46 -7.42
CA GLY A 102 -16.55 -8.71 -8.30
C GLY A 102 -16.25 -8.25 -9.71
N ARG A 103 -17.28 -8.18 -10.55
CA ARG A 103 -17.14 -7.75 -11.94
C ARG A 103 -16.76 -6.27 -12.05
N THR A 104 -17.28 -5.44 -11.16
CA THR A 104 -17.12 -3.97 -11.23
C THR A 104 -16.49 -3.35 -9.99
N LEU A 105 -16.50 -4.03 -8.86
CA LEU A 105 -15.98 -3.53 -7.58
C LEU A 105 -15.09 -4.56 -6.92
N ALA A 106 -14.05 -4.07 -6.25
CA ALA A 106 -13.16 -4.87 -5.43
C ALA A 106 -12.93 -4.18 -4.08
N LEU A 107 -12.67 -5.00 -3.08
CA LEU A 107 -12.40 -4.57 -1.72
C LEU A 107 -11.07 -5.17 -1.26
N ALA A 108 -10.20 -4.36 -0.68
CA ALA A 108 -8.90 -4.81 -0.19
C ALA A 108 -8.63 -4.25 1.21
N ASP A 109 -7.92 -5.04 2.01
CA ASP A 109 -7.38 -4.62 3.30
C ASP A 109 -5.88 -4.40 3.16
N VAL A 110 -5.38 -3.43 3.92
CA VAL A 110 -3.95 -3.11 3.99
C VAL A 110 -3.52 -3.02 5.45
N ARG A 111 -2.32 -3.51 5.72
CA ARG A 111 -1.71 -3.47 7.04
C ARG A 111 -0.29 -2.93 6.92
N ILE A 112 0.07 -1.99 7.77
CA ILE A 112 1.41 -1.35 7.78
C ILE A 112 2.05 -1.58 9.13
N ALA A 113 3.27 -2.11 9.14
CA ALA A 113 4.04 -2.35 10.36
C ALA A 113 5.53 -2.08 10.10
N PRO A 114 6.32 -1.77 11.14
CA PRO A 114 7.77 -1.70 10.97
C PRO A 114 8.30 -3.01 10.40
N TRP A 115 9.24 -2.92 9.47
CA TRP A 115 9.85 -4.10 8.85
C TRP A 115 10.48 -5.04 9.88
N SER A 116 11.09 -4.44 10.92
CA SER A 116 11.72 -5.18 12.04
C SER A 116 10.73 -5.72 13.06
N GLN A 117 9.49 -5.26 13.06
CA GLN A 117 8.45 -5.65 14.02
C GLN A 117 7.12 -5.86 13.29
N PRO A 118 7.01 -6.90 12.43
CA PRO A 118 5.84 -7.07 11.55
C PRO A 118 4.54 -7.31 12.31
N ASP A 119 4.59 -7.73 13.57
CA ASP A 119 3.40 -7.93 14.40
C ASP A 119 2.85 -6.64 15.03
N ARG A 120 3.62 -5.53 14.93
CA ARG A 120 3.25 -4.26 15.55
C ARG A 120 2.69 -3.27 14.50
N ALA A 121 1.46 -3.46 14.08
CA ALA A 121 0.84 -2.58 13.10
C ALA A 121 0.79 -1.13 13.59
N VAL A 122 1.19 -0.20 12.73
CA VAL A 122 1.11 1.25 12.97
C VAL A 122 -0.15 1.84 12.30
N ALA A 123 -0.63 1.19 11.24
CA ALA A 123 -1.84 1.59 10.55
C ALA A 123 -2.50 0.38 9.88
N VAL A 124 -3.80 0.46 9.73
CA VAL A 124 -4.59 -0.48 8.94
C VAL A 124 -5.51 0.32 8.04
N GLY A 125 -5.81 -0.22 6.86
CA GLY A 125 -6.68 0.45 5.93
C GLY A 125 -7.58 -0.50 5.17
N ARG A 126 -8.63 0.08 4.60
CA ARG A 126 -9.53 -0.63 3.69
C ARG A 126 -9.79 0.25 2.49
N ALA A 127 -9.75 -0.34 1.32
CA ALA A 127 -9.92 0.37 0.07
C ALA A 127 -10.94 -0.31 -0.82
N GLN A 128 -11.72 0.49 -1.51
CA GLN A 128 -12.65 0.02 -2.53
C GLN A 128 -12.17 0.54 -3.89
N LEU A 129 -12.10 -0.36 -4.86
CA LEU A 129 -11.70 -0.04 -6.22
C LEU A 129 -12.83 -0.38 -7.19
N ALA A 130 -12.94 0.39 -8.26
CA ALA A 130 -13.88 0.13 -9.33
C ALA A 130 -13.12 -0.26 -10.59
N ARG A 131 -13.66 -1.23 -11.30
CA ARG A 131 -13.17 -1.58 -12.63
C ARG A 131 -13.73 -0.59 -13.64
N ILE A 132 -12.86 -0.02 -14.43
CA ILE A 132 -13.26 0.89 -15.52
C ILE A 132 -12.98 0.25 -16.86
N ASP A 133 -13.84 0.52 -17.81
CA ASP A 133 -13.66 0.11 -19.20
C ASP A 133 -13.07 1.30 -19.98
N ARG A 134 -11.98 1.04 -20.67
CA ARG A 134 -11.34 2.01 -21.53
C ARG A 134 -11.51 1.65 -22.99
#